data_5b5544f24bb692e78066a654c4129812
#
_entry.id   5b5544f24bb692e78066a654c4129812
#
_cell.length_a   1.000
_cell.length_b   1.000
_cell.length_c   1.000
_cell.angle_alpha   90.00
_cell.angle_beta   90.00
_cell.angle_gamma   90.00
#
_symmetry.space_group_name_H-M   'P 1'
#
loop_
_entity.id
_entity.type
_entity.pdbx_description
1 polymer ?
#
loop_
_entity_poly.entity_id
_entity_poly.type
_entity_poly.pdbx_seq_one_letter_code
_entity_poly.pdbx_strand_id
1 'polypeptide(L)'
;LHLSLRRQRQMCIRDSGVTETYIKEHYQLRAILEGAAARLCAAPETDISELEEIYQDSCKILENKDFSRYTDINREFHNEIWTAAGNGKMKNMISELWNGLSMGNMVSEEDYAKVSVKEHGEILEAIKAHDGDAAEAAMKEHIMRSRDDMLTYYN
;
A
#
# COMPACT_ATOMS: atom_id res chain seq x y z
N LEU A 1 -13.79 0.50 31.06
CA LEU A 1 -12.73 -0.33 30.41
C LEU A 1 -12.32 0.21 29.03
N HIS A 2 -13.28 0.58 28.15
CA HIS A 2 -12.99 1.07 26.79
C HIS A 2 -12.25 2.42 26.75
N LEU A 3 -12.49 3.31 27.69
CA LEU A 3 -11.83 4.63 27.75
C LEU A 3 -10.37 4.55 28.20
N SER A 4 -10.02 3.58 29.05
CA SER A 4 -8.64 3.38 29.49
C SER A 4 -7.75 2.79 28.40
N LEU A 5 -8.28 1.86 27.60
CA LEU A 5 -7.59 1.27 26.46
C LEU A 5 -7.35 2.30 25.32
N ARG A 6 -8.30 3.22 25.10
CA ARG A 6 -8.13 4.32 24.16
C ARG A 6 -7.02 5.30 24.62
N ARG A 7 -6.98 5.64 25.91
CA ARG A 7 -5.92 6.48 26.47
C ARG A 7 -4.54 5.82 26.44
N GLN A 8 -4.46 4.52 26.73
CA GLN A 8 -3.20 3.78 26.63
C GLN A 8 -2.70 3.67 25.18
N ARG A 9 -3.58 3.46 24.19
CA ARG A 9 -3.22 3.50 22.77
C ARG A 9 -2.71 4.87 22.34
N GLN A 10 -3.39 5.95 22.74
CA GLN A 10 -2.92 7.32 22.45
C GLN A 10 -1.59 7.64 23.13
N MET A 11 -1.32 7.13 24.33
CA MET A 11 -0.02 7.29 25.01
C MET A 11 1.09 6.52 24.29
N CYS A 12 0.88 5.26 23.88
CA CYS A 12 1.89 4.49 23.14
C CYS A 12 2.27 5.13 21.79
N ILE A 13 1.32 5.75 21.10
CA ILE A 13 1.56 6.41 19.83
C ILE A 13 2.26 7.75 20.01
N ARG A 14 1.94 8.52 21.06
CA ARG A 14 2.66 9.76 21.42
C ARG A 14 4.09 9.51 21.86
N ASP A 15 4.36 8.41 22.56
CA ASP A 15 5.70 8.01 22.97
C ASP A 15 6.57 7.52 21.79
N SER A 16 5.97 7.07 20.69
CA SER A 16 6.70 6.64 19.48
C SER A 16 7.12 7.78 18.55
N GLY A 17 6.75 9.02 18.85
CA GLY A 17 7.04 10.20 18.01
C GLY A 17 6.22 10.29 16.71
N VAL A 18 5.25 9.38 16.52
CA VAL A 18 4.35 9.38 15.36
C VAL A 18 3.20 10.35 15.62
N THR A 19 3.10 11.41 14.83
CA THR A 19 2.05 12.44 14.90
C THR A 19 1.14 12.35 13.68
N GLU A 20 -0.04 12.98 13.74
CA GLU A 20 -0.91 13.12 12.58
C GLU A 20 -0.18 13.79 11.40
N THR A 21 0.61 14.84 11.68
CA THR A 21 1.43 15.52 10.67
C THR A 21 2.44 14.57 10.05
N TYR A 22 3.15 13.78 10.88
CA TYR A 22 4.10 12.78 10.38
C TYR A 22 3.43 11.77 9.44
N ILE A 23 2.24 11.27 9.78
CA ILE A 23 1.50 10.35 8.92
C ILE A 23 1.16 11.01 7.59
N LYS A 24 0.63 12.23 7.60
CA LYS A 24 0.26 12.95 6.39
C LYS A 24 1.46 13.15 5.46
N GLU A 25 2.58 13.60 5.98
CA GLU A 25 3.82 13.82 5.23
C GLU A 25 4.39 12.50 4.69
N HIS A 26 4.40 11.46 5.51
CA HIS A 26 4.88 10.14 5.14
C HIS A 26 4.09 9.54 3.96
N TYR A 27 2.75 9.54 4.05
CA TYR A 27 1.91 9.02 2.97
C TYR A 27 1.92 9.91 1.73
N GLN A 28 2.13 11.20 1.87
CA GLN A 28 2.32 12.11 0.72
C GLN A 28 3.56 11.73 -0.08
N LEU A 29 4.68 11.46 0.59
CA LEU A 29 5.92 11.00 -0.06
C LEU A 29 5.73 9.63 -0.72
N ARG A 30 5.08 8.70 -0.04
CA ARG A 30 4.74 7.40 -0.61
C ARG A 30 3.90 7.53 -1.87
N ALA A 31 2.84 8.35 -1.84
CA ALA A 31 1.97 8.55 -2.99
C ALA A 31 2.73 9.10 -4.20
N ILE A 32 3.66 10.03 -3.99
CA ILE A 32 4.51 10.59 -5.06
C ILE A 32 5.41 9.51 -5.65
N LEU A 33 6.16 8.81 -4.81
CA LEU A 33 7.17 7.85 -5.26
C LEU A 33 6.55 6.56 -5.81
N GLU A 34 5.55 6.00 -5.13
CA GLU A 34 4.89 4.79 -5.58
C GLU A 34 4.01 5.04 -6.82
N GLY A 35 3.40 6.22 -6.92
CA GLY A 35 2.71 6.65 -8.15
C GLY A 35 3.67 6.74 -9.34
N ALA A 36 4.85 7.34 -9.14
CA ALA A 36 5.88 7.40 -10.19
C ALA A 36 6.39 6.00 -10.57
N ALA A 37 6.54 5.09 -9.60
CA ALA A 37 6.91 3.71 -9.87
C ALA A 37 5.86 2.97 -10.71
N ALA A 38 4.57 3.13 -10.38
CA ALA A 38 3.48 2.54 -11.15
C ALA A 38 3.44 3.07 -12.60
N ARG A 39 3.67 4.37 -12.79
CA ARG A 39 3.81 4.97 -14.12
C ARG A 39 4.93 4.32 -14.93
N LEU A 40 6.12 4.17 -14.33
CA LEU A 40 7.26 3.55 -15.00
C LEU A 40 7.00 2.06 -15.32
N CYS A 41 6.32 1.35 -14.40
CA CYS A 41 5.94 -0.04 -14.59
C CYS A 41 4.99 -0.24 -15.80
N ALA A 42 4.23 0.79 -16.19
CA ALA A 42 3.33 0.75 -17.33
C ALA A 42 4.02 0.87 -18.69
N ALA A 43 5.35 1.00 -18.76
CA ALA A 43 6.08 1.03 -20.01
C ALA A 43 5.88 -0.27 -20.81
N PRO A 44 5.69 -0.20 -22.15
CA PRO A 44 5.37 -1.39 -22.95
C PRO A 44 6.42 -2.51 -22.91
N GLU A 45 7.67 -2.17 -22.63
CA GLU A 45 8.78 -3.10 -22.53
C GLU A 45 8.93 -3.77 -21.16
N THR A 46 8.14 -3.36 -20.18
CA THR A 46 8.23 -3.90 -18.83
C THR A 46 7.58 -5.28 -18.75
N ASP A 47 8.31 -6.26 -18.24
CA ASP A 47 7.75 -7.57 -17.90
C ASP A 47 6.98 -7.46 -16.59
N ILE A 48 5.67 -7.74 -16.63
CA ILE A 48 4.75 -7.69 -15.49
C ILE A 48 4.17 -9.07 -15.13
N SER A 49 4.73 -10.13 -15.67
CA SER A 49 4.23 -11.49 -15.44
C SER A 49 4.21 -11.86 -13.96
N GLU A 50 5.25 -11.54 -13.20
CA GLU A 50 5.31 -11.78 -11.77
C GLU A 50 4.27 -10.94 -11.01
N LEU A 51 4.05 -9.68 -11.41
CA LEU A 51 3.02 -8.83 -10.83
C LEU A 51 1.61 -9.40 -11.03
N GLU A 52 1.34 -9.96 -12.21
CA GLU A 52 0.07 -10.63 -12.48
C GLU A 52 -0.12 -11.88 -11.61
N GLU A 53 0.92 -12.70 -11.41
CA GLU A 53 0.88 -13.87 -10.53
C GLU A 53 0.61 -13.48 -9.08
N ILE A 54 1.30 -12.48 -8.56
CA ILE A 54 1.09 -11.96 -7.19
C ILE A 54 -0.34 -11.46 -7.03
N TYR A 55 -0.88 -10.76 -8.02
CA TYR A 55 -2.27 -10.31 -7.98
C TYR A 55 -3.27 -11.46 -7.96
N GLN A 56 -3.05 -12.51 -8.78
CA GLN A 56 -3.88 -13.73 -8.75
C GLN A 56 -3.84 -14.42 -7.38
N ASP A 57 -2.69 -14.46 -6.74
CA ASP A 57 -2.56 -15.01 -5.39
C ASP A 57 -3.30 -14.17 -4.35
N SER A 58 -3.33 -12.84 -4.51
CA SER A 58 -4.17 -11.96 -3.70
C SER A 58 -5.66 -12.29 -3.83
N CYS A 59 -6.13 -12.54 -5.05
CA CYS A 59 -7.52 -12.96 -5.30
C CYS A 59 -7.84 -14.30 -4.63
N LYS A 60 -6.93 -15.28 -4.68
CA LYS A 60 -7.10 -16.59 -4.00
C LYS A 60 -7.20 -16.43 -2.48
N ILE A 61 -6.46 -15.49 -1.89
CA ILE A 61 -6.57 -15.17 -0.45
C ILE A 61 -7.99 -14.74 -0.10
N LEU A 62 -8.62 -13.88 -0.93
CA LEU A 62 -10.02 -13.47 -0.73
C LEU A 62 -10.99 -14.65 -0.87
N GLU A 63 -10.83 -15.48 -1.90
CA GLU A 63 -11.69 -16.65 -2.17
C GLU A 63 -11.62 -17.66 -1.03
N ASN A 64 -10.42 -17.93 -0.53
CA ASN A 64 -10.17 -18.91 0.54
C ASN A 64 -10.35 -18.33 1.95
N LYS A 65 -10.57 -17.03 2.08
CA LYS A 65 -10.66 -16.29 3.35
C LYS A 65 -9.43 -16.47 4.25
N ASP A 66 -8.25 -16.64 3.65
CA ASP A 66 -6.97 -16.77 4.35
C ASP A 66 -6.30 -15.39 4.53
N PHE A 67 -6.99 -14.49 5.20
CA PHE A 67 -6.58 -13.09 5.33
C PHE A 67 -5.29 -12.91 6.13
N SER A 68 -4.88 -13.89 6.92
CA SER A 68 -3.62 -13.84 7.69
C SER A 68 -2.37 -13.67 6.80
N ARG A 69 -2.46 -14.08 5.54
CA ARG A 69 -1.39 -13.94 4.55
C ARG A 69 -1.43 -12.63 3.78
N TYR A 70 -2.48 -11.83 3.96
CA TYR A 70 -2.70 -10.67 3.11
C TYR A 70 -1.62 -9.60 3.27
N THR A 71 -1.14 -9.37 4.47
CA THR A 71 -0.07 -8.38 4.72
C THR A 71 1.20 -8.67 3.92
N ASP A 72 1.57 -9.94 3.79
CA ASP A 72 2.77 -10.34 3.05
C ASP A 72 2.55 -10.19 1.54
N ILE A 73 1.45 -10.68 0.99
CA ILE A 73 1.17 -10.57 -0.45
C ILE A 73 0.96 -9.11 -0.88
N ASN A 74 0.37 -8.27 -0.02
CA ASN A 74 0.26 -6.84 -0.25
C ASN A 74 1.64 -6.18 -0.39
N ARG A 75 2.59 -6.56 0.48
CA ARG A 75 3.97 -6.08 0.40
C ARG A 75 4.65 -6.55 -0.89
N GLU A 76 4.44 -7.81 -1.28
CA GLU A 76 4.99 -8.38 -2.51
C GLU A 76 4.47 -7.63 -3.74
N PHE A 77 3.17 -7.32 -3.82
CA PHE A 77 2.58 -6.57 -4.92
C PHE A 77 3.24 -5.19 -5.10
N HIS A 78 3.36 -4.42 -4.03
CA HIS A 78 4.01 -3.12 -4.09
C HIS A 78 5.50 -3.23 -4.45
N ASN A 79 6.23 -4.16 -3.81
CA ASN A 79 7.65 -4.37 -4.08
C ASN A 79 7.91 -4.77 -5.54
N GLU A 80 7.03 -5.55 -6.14
CA GLU A 80 7.17 -5.93 -7.55
C GLU A 80 6.99 -4.73 -8.48
N ILE A 81 6.03 -3.85 -8.24
CA ILE A 81 5.88 -2.60 -9.00
C ILE A 81 7.17 -1.75 -8.90
N TRP A 82 7.76 -1.63 -7.70
CA TRP A 82 9.00 -0.86 -7.55
C TRP A 82 10.18 -1.51 -8.26
N THR A 83 10.22 -2.83 -8.31
CA THR A 83 11.25 -3.61 -9.02
C THR A 83 11.09 -3.45 -10.52
N ALA A 84 9.90 -3.66 -11.04
CA ALA A 84 9.57 -3.57 -12.46
C ALA A 84 9.73 -2.13 -13.00
N ALA A 85 9.58 -1.11 -12.17
CA ALA A 85 9.86 0.28 -12.53
C ALA A 85 11.31 0.54 -12.94
N GLY A 86 12.24 -0.36 -12.63
CA GLY A 86 13.63 -0.31 -13.09
C GLY A 86 14.49 0.79 -12.46
N ASN A 87 14.01 1.49 -11.44
CA ASN A 87 14.75 2.54 -10.74
C ASN A 87 15.14 2.08 -9.33
N GLY A 88 16.33 1.47 -9.19
CA GLY A 88 16.80 0.91 -7.94
C GLY A 88 16.92 1.94 -6.80
N LYS A 89 17.25 3.19 -7.10
CA LYS A 89 17.31 4.24 -6.07
C LYS A 89 15.93 4.59 -5.55
N MET A 90 14.94 4.71 -6.43
CA MET A 90 13.54 4.93 -6.05
C MET A 90 13.03 3.76 -5.20
N LYS A 91 13.27 2.51 -5.62
CA LYS A 91 12.91 1.31 -4.86
C LYS A 91 13.46 1.34 -3.43
N ASN A 92 14.74 1.69 -3.26
CA ASN A 92 15.34 1.77 -1.93
C ASN A 92 14.68 2.83 -1.06
N MET A 93 14.41 4.01 -1.61
CA MET A 93 13.71 5.09 -0.88
C MET A 93 12.29 4.69 -0.46
N ILE A 94 11.54 4.05 -1.35
CA ILE A 94 10.18 3.57 -1.03
C ILE A 94 10.23 2.47 0.03
N SER A 95 11.19 1.55 -0.06
CA SER A 95 11.36 0.47 0.93
C SER A 95 11.63 1.01 2.34
N GLU A 96 12.42 2.07 2.46
CA GLU A 96 12.65 2.74 3.74
C GLU A 96 11.38 3.38 4.30
N LEU A 97 10.59 4.03 3.45
CA LEU A 97 9.29 4.59 3.84
C LEU A 97 8.30 3.49 4.24
N TRP A 98 8.24 2.39 3.51
CA TRP A 98 7.34 1.28 3.81
C TRP A 98 7.58 0.67 5.19
N ASN A 99 8.83 0.52 5.59
CA ASN A 99 9.20 -0.07 6.89
C ASN A 99 8.92 0.85 8.08
N GLY A 100 8.69 2.14 7.86
CA GLY A 100 8.46 3.13 8.93
C GLY A 100 7.05 3.12 9.52
N LEU A 101 6.03 2.71 8.75
CA LEU A 101 4.63 2.68 9.17
C LEU A 101 3.91 1.47 8.58
N SER A 102 3.52 0.52 9.43
CA SER A 102 2.74 -0.65 9.06
C SER A 102 1.29 -0.51 9.51
N MET A 103 0.36 -0.73 8.58
CA MET A 103 -1.10 -0.73 8.84
C MET A 103 -1.59 -1.99 9.58
N GLY A 104 -0.76 -2.99 9.76
CA GLY A 104 -1.11 -4.37 10.08
C GLY A 104 -1.96 -4.67 11.33
N ASN A 105 -2.32 -3.66 12.14
CA ASN A 105 -3.07 -3.88 13.38
C ASN A 105 -4.28 -2.94 13.56
N MET A 106 -4.69 -2.19 12.52
CA MET A 106 -5.61 -1.07 12.70
C MET A 106 -6.99 -1.26 12.06
N VAL A 107 -7.10 -2.15 11.08
CA VAL A 107 -8.37 -2.51 10.41
C VAL A 107 -8.53 -4.03 10.46
N SER A 108 -9.74 -4.55 10.31
CA SER A 108 -9.86 -6.01 10.13
C SER A 108 -9.11 -6.41 8.87
N GLU A 109 -8.33 -7.50 8.95
CA GLU A 109 -7.56 -8.01 7.81
C GLU A 109 -8.46 -8.27 6.60
N GLU A 110 -9.69 -8.73 6.84
CA GLU A 110 -10.68 -9.00 5.81
C GLU A 110 -11.13 -7.74 5.06
N ASP A 111 -11.52 -6.69 5.78
CA ASP A 111 -12.00 -5.45 5.16
C ASP A 111 -10.87 -4.74 4.41
N TYR A 112 -9.68 -4.73 5.00
CA TYR A 112 -8.50 -4.17 4.36
C TYR A 112 -8.15 -4.93 3.08
N ALA A 113 -8.12 -6.26 3.12
CA ALA A 113 -7.81 -7.10 1.96
C ALA A 113 -8.81 -6.89 0.81
N LYS A 114 -10.12 -6.86 1.11
CA LYS A 114 -11.16 -6.67 0.09
C LYS A 114 -11.00 -5.37 -0.68
N VAL A 115 -10.79 -4.27 0.03
CA VAL A 115 -10.63 -2.95 -0.58
C VAL A 115 -9.31 -2.87 -1.35
N SER A 116 -8.20 -3.30 -0.74
CA SER A 116 -6.88 -3.22 -1.36
C SER A 116 -6.76 -4.10 -2.60
N VAL A 117 -7.28 -5.33 -2.60
CA VAL A 117 -7.22 -6.20 -3.80
C VAL A 117 -7.99 -5.57 -4.97
N LYS A 118 -9.15 -4.95 -4.70
CA LYS A 118 -9.90 -4.24 -5.74
C LYS A 118 -9.05 -3.10 -6.33
N GLU A 119 -8.45 -2.27 -5.48
CA GLU A 119 -7.61 -1.14 -5.89
C GLU A 119 -6.34 -1.61 -6.62
N HIS A 120 -5.72 -2.70 -6.17
CA HIS A 120 -4.59 -3.34 -6.87
C HIS A 120 -4.98 -3.82 -8.27
N GLY A 121 -6.20 -4.34 -8.44
CA GLY A 121 -6.74 -4.69 -9.75
C GLY A 121 -6.84 -3.48 -10.68
N GLU A 122 -7.31 -2.34 -10.19
CA GLU A 122 -7.39 -1.09 -10.95
C GLU A 122 -5.99 -0.59 -11.37
N ILE A 123 -5.01 -0.67 -10.47
CA ILE A 123 -3.61 -0.34 -10.77
C ILE A 123 -3.06 -1.28 -11.85
N LEU A 124 -3.25 -2.58 -11.69
CA LEU A 124 -2.74 -3.59 -12.63
C LEU A 124 -3.36 -3.42 -14.04
N GLU A 125 -4.68 -3.18 -14.13
CA GLU A 125 -5.34 -2.96 -15.42
C GLU A 125 -4.79 -1.71 -16.15
N ALA A 126 -4.51 -0.62 -15.43
CA ALA A 126 -3.88 0.57 -15.98
C ALA A 126 -2.45 0.27 -16.50
N ILE A 127 -1.67 -0.52 -15.73
CA ILE A 127 -0.33 -0.96 -16.12
C ILE A 127 -0.39 -1.82 -17.40
N LYS A 128 -1.31 -2.80 -17.47
CA LYS A 128 -1.53 -3.67 -18.63
C LYS A 128 -1.96 -2.90 -19.87
N ALA A 129 -2.75 -1.84 -19.68
CA ALA A 129 -3.15 -0.94 -20.75
C ALA A 129 -2.04 0.00 -21.22
N HIS A 130 -0.85 -0.05 -20.60
CA HIS A 130 0.26 0.87 -20.81
C HIS A 130 -0.13 2.34 -20.59
N ASP A 131 -1.12 2.59 -19.71
CA ASP A 131 -1.57 3.92 -19.35
C ASP A 131 -0.86 4.38 -18.06
N GLY A 132 0.31 4.99 -18.22
CA GLY A 132 1.11 5.48 -17.11
C GLY A 132 0.41 6.55 -16.28
N ASP A 133 -0.42 7.42 -16.89
CA ASP A 133 -1.17 8.44 -16.17
C ASP A 133 -2.24 7.80 -15.28
N ALA A 134 -2.98 6.84 -15.80
CA ALA A 134 -3.98 6.09 -15.03
C ALA A 134 -3.34 5.25 -13.92
N ALA A 135 -2.21 4.57 -14.20
CA ALA A 135 -1.49 3.77 -13.22
C ALA A 135 -0.98 4.62 -12.04
N GLU A 136 -0.41 5.80 -12.34
CA GLU A 136 0.03 6.76 -11.32
C GLU A 136 -1.14 7.25 -10.48
N ALA A 137 -2.26 7.64 -11.11
CA ALA A 137 -3.44 8.14 -10.42
C ALA A 137 -4.04 7.07 -9.50
N ALA A 138 -4.23 5.84 -9.99
CA ALA A 138 -4.78 4.72 -9.21
C ALA A 138 -3.89 4.39 -8.00
N MET A 139 -2.56 4.35 -8.18
CA MET A 139 -1.63 4.12 -7.08
C MET A 139 -1.70 5.24 -6.04
N LYS A 140 -1.76 6.51 -6.45
CA LYS A 140 -1.89 7.64 -5.54
C LYS A 140 -3.17 7.57 -4.72
N GLU A 141 -4.30 7.25 -5.34
CA GLU A 141 -5.58 7.08 -4.65
C GLU A 141 -5.52 5.96 -3.62
N HIS A 142 -4.95 4.81 -3.97
CA HIS A 142 -4.74 3.68 -3.07
C HIS A 142 -3.92 4.08 -1.82
N ILE A 143 -2.79 4.77 -2.01
CA ILE A 143 -1.92 5.21 -0.91
C ILE A 143 -2.63 6.27 -0.04
N MET A 144 -3.37 7.20 -0.65
CA MET A 144 -4.07 8.25 0.08
C MET A 144 -5.27 7.71 0.86
N ARG A 145 -6.00 6.71 0.35
CA ARG A 145 -7.00 6.00 1.13
C ARG A 145 -6.37 5.30 2.34
N SER A 146 -5.24 4.61 2.15
CA SER A 146 -4.51 3.98 3.27
C SER A 146 -4.09 4.99 4.34
N ARG A 147 -3.71 6.23 3.94
CA ARG A 147 -3.49 7.33 4.88
C ARG A 147 -4.74 7.66 5.68
N ASP A 148 -5.87 7.78 5.01
CA ASP A 148 -7.13 8.18 5.65
C ASP A 148 -7.60 7.11 6.64
N ASP A 149 -7.45 5.83 6.29
CA ASP A 149 -7.68 4.72 7.20
C ASP A 149 -6.75 4.82 8.43
N MET A 150 -5.47 5.11 8.24
CA MET A 150 -4.53 5.30 9.34
C MET A 150 -4.95 6.46 10.25
N LEU A 151 -5.37 7.59 9.69
CA LEU A 151 -5.76 8.78 10.45
C LEU A 151 -7.05 8.60 11.26
N THR A 152 -7.97 7.72 10.84
CA THR A 152 -9.20 7.43 11.61
C THR A 152 -8.90 6.84 12.99
N TYR A 153 -7.72 6.26 13.20
CA TYR A 153 -7.30 5.70 14.49
C TYR A 153 -6.56 6.70 15.38
N TYR A 154 -6.19 7.87 14.84
CA TYR A 154 -5.51 8.94 15.58
C TYR A 154 -6.48 9.96 16.18
N ASN A 155 -7.71 10.03 15.68
CA ASN A 155 -8.79 10.89 16.18
C ASN A 155 -9.75 10.09 17.06
#